data_ab3e04c9f2ac2b51cdefd95bad267ff6
#
_entry.id   ab3e04c9f2ac2b51cdefd95bad267ff6
#
_cell.length_a   1.000
_cell.length_b   1.000
_cell.length_c   1.000
_cell.angle_alpha   90.00
_cell.angle_beta   90.00
_cell.angle_gamma   90.00
#
_symmetry.space_group_name_H-M   'P 1'
#
loop_
_entity.id
_entity.type
_entity.pdbx_description
1 polymer ?
#
loop_
_entity_poly.entity_id
_entity_poly.type
_entity_poly.pdbx_seq_one_letter_code
_entity_poly.pdbx_strand_id
1 'polypeptide(L)'
;MHVSVVRSSGLIEAPPATVAAALRHTRTAEVGLAALGVHGHAATRPAALLVPGDEIVFSTRIACLPVDLTTRIVRADADALTSVLVSGPLPELRHESLLAEAGPRTLLIDSVYWTTPFGPLGRLADITLGRRFVRAVLAARIAAVRELAESWARRPVVVGTAIVHKGQLLAQRRRYPAPDAGRWELPGGRVEPGEDEPAAVVRECREELDVEVRPTGRVGTDVPLNNGMLLRIHTAELVDPSAAPRAVEHHEVRWVAAEDLNDLDWLDADHVLVHSLRDLLTRD
;
A
#
# COMPACT_ATOMS: atom_id res chain seq x y z
N MET A 1 -2.30 -7.95 -33.51
CA MET A 1 -3.23 -7.73 -32.39
C MET A 1 -3.28 -6.24 -32.13
N HIS A 2 -4.45 -5.67 -31.83
CA HIS A 2 -4.59 -4.23 -31.56
C HIS A 2 -4.67 -4.01 -30.03
N VAL A 3 -3.75 -3.22 -29.50
CA VAL A 3 -3.77 -2.84 -28.09
C VAL A 3 -4.58 -1.56 -27.96
N SER A 4 -5.59 -1.59 -27.13
CA SER A 4 -6.36 -0.43 -26.71
C SER A 4 -5.83 0.12 -25.40
N VAL A 5 -5.90 1.44 -25.24
CA VAL A 5 -5.53 2.11 -24.00
C VAL A 5 -6.57 3.15 -23.63
N VAL A 6 -6.88 3.22 -22.35
CA VAL A 6 -7.63 4.32 -21.72
C VAL A 6 -6.84 4.80 -20.52
N ARG A 7 -6.69 6.11 -20.44
CA ARG A 7 -6.05 6.79 -19.30
C ARG A 7 -7.04 7.77 -18.68
N SER A 8 -7.02 7.84 -17.36
CA SER A 8 -7.73 8.83 -16.56
C SER A 8 -6.82 9.37 -15.48
N SER A 9 -7.07 10.57 -14.99
CA SER A 9 -6.28 11.14 -13.90
C SER A 9 -7.16 11.93 -12.95
N GLY A 10 -6.73 12.07 -11.71
CA GLY A 10 -7.42 12.85 -10.69
C GLY A 10 -6.46 13.39 -9.64
N LEU A 11 -6.68 14.64 -9.23
CA LEU A 11 -5.96 15.26 -8.14
C LEU A 11 -6.66 14.92 -6.83
N ILE A 12 -5.90 14.49 -5.81
CA ILE A 12 -6.41 14.00 -4.51
C ILE A 12 -5.79 14.87 -3.41
N GLU A 13 -6.60 15.39 -2.50
CA GLU A 13 -6.19 16.25 -1.37
C GLU A 13 -5.62 15.38 -0.21
N ALA A 14 -4.60 14.60 -0.51
CA ALA A 14 -3.91 13.74 0.44
C ALA A 14 -2.45 13.50 0.01
N PRO A 15 -1.53 13.22 0.96
CA PRO A 15 -0.14 12.88 0.68
C PRO A 15 0.01 11.59 -0.14
N PRO A 16 1.08 11.43 -0.95
CA PRO A 16 1.29 10.26 -1.81
C PRO A 16 1.20 8.92 -1.07
N ALA A 17 1.80 8.79 0.10
CA ALA A 17 1.78 7.55 0.87
C ALA A 17 0.36 7.16 1.34
N THR A 18 -0.49 8.15 1.69
CA THR A 18 -1.89 7.93 2.05
C THR A 18 -2.71 7.52 0.82
N VAL A 19 -2.45 8.15 -0.34
CA VAL A 19 -3.10 7.77 -1.61
C VAL A 19 -2.67 6.37 -2.05
N ALA A 20 -1.40 6.04 -1.92
CA ALA A 20 -0.90 4.68 -2.21
C ALA A 20 -1.58 3.63 -1.33
N ALA A 21 -1.77 3.92 -0.05
CA ALA A 21 -2.52 3.04 0.86
C ALA A 21 -3.98 2.85 0.40
N ALA A 22 -4.68 3.94 0.10
CA ALA A 22 -6.07 3.89 -0.38
C ALA A 22 -6.19 3.15 -1.72
N LEU A 23 -5.22 3.34 -2.61
CA LEU A 23 -5.13 2.69 -3.91
C LEU A 23 -4.98 1.16 -3.78
N ARG A 24 -4.21 0.71 -2.79
CA ARG A 24 -3.93 -0.71 -2.50
C ARG A 24 -5.00 -1.36 -1.63
N HIS A 25 -5.90 -0.60 -1.01
CA HIS A 25 -6.88 -1.17 -0.10
C HIS A 25 -7.97 -1.94 -0.87
N THR A 26 -8.28 -3.17 -0.42
CA THR A 26 -9.27 -4.06 -1.08
C THR A 26 -10.64 -3.41 -1.25
N ARG A 27 -11.06 -2.57 -0.28
CA ARG A 27 -12.32 -1.82 -0.36
C ARG A 27 -12.43 -0.95 -1.61
N THR A 28 -11.34 -0.43 -2.16
CA THR A 28 -11.35 0.34 -3.39
C THR A 28 -11.80 -0.50 -4.59
N ALA A 29 -11.41 -1.78 -4.64
CA ALA A 29 -11.87 -2.72 -5.66
C ALA A 29 -13.33 -3.15 -5.42
N GLU A 30 -13.74 -3.32 -4.16
CA GLU A 30 -15.07 -3.81 -3.79
C GLU A 30 -16.18 -2.77 -3.97
N VAL A 31 -15.96 -1.55 -3.48
CA VAL A 31 -17.00 -0.51 -3.39
C VAL A 31 -17.01 0.39 -4.62
N GLY A 32 -15.82 0.78 -5.11
CA GLY A 32 -15.69 1.78 -6.15
C GLY A 32 -16.34 1.38 -7.51
N LEU A 33 -16.50 0.10 -7.77
CA LEU A 33 -17.01 -0.43 -9.05
C LEU A 33 -18.44 -0.98 -8.97
N ALA A 34 -18.99 -1.14 -7.77
CA ALA A 34 -20.32 -1.71 -7.57
C ALA A 34 -21.44 -0.93 -8.28
N ALA A 35 -21.34 0.42 -8.32
CA ALA A 35 -22.28 1.27 -9.03
C ALA A 35 -22.33 1.02 -10.55
N LEU A 36 -21.29 0.41 -11.12
CA LEU A 36 -21.21 0.04 -12.54
C LEU A 36 -21.58 -1.44 -12.78
N GLY A 37 -22.08 -2.14 -11.75
CA GLY A 37 -22.37 -3.57 -11.81
C GLY A 37 -21.12 -4.45 -11.90
N VAL A 38 -19.96 -3.94 -11.47
CA VAL A 38 -18.71 -4.69 -11.35
C VAL A 38 -18.43 -4.91 -9.86
N HIS A 39 -18.33 -6.16 -9.45
CA HIS A 39 -18.06 -6.55 -8.07
C HIS A 39 -16.66 -7.13 -8.00
N GLY A 40 -15.76 -6.41 -7.33
CA GLY A 40 -14.40 -6.87 -7.07
C GLY A 40 -14.29 -7.46 -5.67
N HIS A 41 -13.55 -8.56 -5.52
CA HIS A 41 -13.16 -9.09 -4.21
C HIS A 41 -11.73 -9.62 -4.27
N ALA A 42 -10.99 -9.39 -3.20
CA ALA A 42 -9.65 -9.97 -3.04
C ALA A 42 -9.78 -11.45 -2.66
N ALA A 43 -9.11 -12.32 -3.42
CA ALA A 43 -9.18 -13.76 -3.20
C ALA A 43 -8.50 -14.18 -1.88
N THR A 44 -7.54 -13.38 -1.39
CA THR A 44 -6.60 -13.80 -0.35
C THR A 44 -6.79 -13.13 1.01
N ARG A 45 -7.32 -11.89 1.10
CA ARG A 45 -7.46 -11.18 2.38
C ARG A 45 -8.61 -10.15 2.36
N PRO A 46 -9.61 -10.24 3.25
CA PRO A 46 -10.58 -9.17 3.42
C PRO A 46 -9.94 -7.97 4.16
N ALA A 47 -10.30 -6.75 3.75
CA ALA A 47 -9.96 -5.47 4.40
C ALA A 47 -8.46 -5.21 4.63
N ALA A 48 -7.59 -5.63 3.70
CA ALA A 48 -6.14 -5.46 3.81
C ALA A 48 -5.57 -4.64 2.64
N LEU A 49 -4.32 -4.21 2.77
CA LEU A 49 -3.56 -3.65 1.67
C LEU A 49 -3.05 -4.77 0.77
N LEU A 50 -3.28 -4.61 -0.53
CA LEU A 50 -2.80 -5.52 -1.56
C LEU A 50 -1.27 -5.49 -1.64
N VAL A 51 -0.67 -6.66 -1.76
CA VAL A 51 0.77 -6.87 -1.95
C VAL A 51 1.03 -7.61 -3.27
N PRO A 52 2.25 -7.59 -3.81
CA PRO A 52 2.59 -8.39 -4.97
C PRO A 52 2.26 -9.88 -4.76
N GLY A 53 1.59 -10.49 -5.75
CA GLY A 53 1.09 -11.86 -5.69
C GLY A 53 -0.39 -11.97 -5.37
N ASP A 54 -1.02 -10.98 -4.74
CA ASP A 54 -2.47 -10.99 -4.46
C ASP A 54 -3.29 -10.98 -5.75
N GLU A 55 -4.41 -11.69 -5.73
CA GLU A 55 -5.36 -11.75 -6.84
C GLU A 55 -6.68 -11.06 -6.48
N ILE A 56 -7.24 -10.36 -7.47
CA ILE A 56 -8.55 -9.73 -7.38
C ILE A 56 -9.43 -10.33 -8.47
N VAL A 57 -10.58 -10.84 -8.07
CA VAL A 57 -11.61 -11.32 -8.99
C VAL A 57 -12.64 -10.22 -9.18
N PHE A 58 -12.87 -9.83 -10.42
CA PHE A 58 -13.92 -8.90 -10.82
C PHE A 58 -15.03 -9.67 -11.53
N SER A 59 -16.24 -9.62 -10.99
CA SER A 59 -17.43 -10.24 -11.56
C SER A 59 -18.37 -9.18 -12.09
N THR A 60 -18.86 -9.38 -13.31
CA THR A 60 -19.87 -8.50 -13.96
C THR A 60 -20.78 -9.31 -14.85
N ARG A 61 -21.77 -8.65 -15.46
CA ARG A 61 -22.65 -9.26 -16.47
C ARG A 61 -22.57 -8.48 -17.77
N ILE A 62 -22.26 -9.18 -18.85
CA ILE A 62 -22.27 -8.63 -20.21
C ILE A 62 -23.36 -9.37 -20.98
N ALA A 63 -24.39 -8.62 -21.49
CA ALA A 63 -25.56 -9.20 -22.18
C ALA A 63 -26.21 -10.36 -21.39
N CYS A 64 -26.42 -10.18 -20.09
CA CYS A 64 -26.95 -11.16 -19.13
C CYS A 64 -26.08 -12.39 -18.84
N LEU A 65 -24.91 -12.54 -19.49
CA LEU A 65 -23.96 -13.60 -19.20
C LEU A 65 -22.99 -13.18 -18.08
N PRO A 66 -22.75 -14.02 -17.08
CA PRO A 66 -21.75 -13.74 -16.06
C PRO A 66 -20.36 -13.76 -16.69
N VAL A 67 -19.54 -12.78 -16.34
CA VAL A 67 -18.15 -12.66 -16.80
C VAL A 67 -17.28 -12.38 -15.61
N ASP A 68 -16.32 -13.26 -15.36
CA ASP A 68 -15.30 -13.09 -14.35
C ASP A 68 -13.96 -12.75 -15.01
N LEU A 69 -13.22 -11.88 -14.34
CA LEU A 69 -11.89 -11.44 -14.74
C LEU A 69 -11.02 -11.42 -13.50
N THR A 70 -9.95 -12.21 -13.52
CA THR A 70 -8.97 -12.26 -12.41
C THR A 70 -7.70 -11.53 -12.80
N THR A 71 -7.28 -10.62 -11.96
CA THR A 71 -5.99 -9.93 -12.09
C THR A 71 -5.10 -10.23 -10.89
N ARG A 72 -3.79 -10.22 -11.12
CA ARG A 72 -2.76 -10.39 -10.08
C ARG A 72 -1.96 -9.11 -9.95
N ILE A 73 -1.72 -8.69 -8.72
CA ILE A 73 -0.83 -7.58 -8.40
C ILE A 73 0.61 -8.03 -8.66
N VAL A 74 1.32 -7.31 -9.51
CA VAL A 74 2.74 -7.58 -9.84
C VAL A 74 3.67 -6.50 -9.31
N ARG A 75 3.14 -5.31 -9.00
CA ARG A 75 3.87 -4.21 -8.39
C ARG A 75 2.96 -3.45 -7.42
N ALA A 76 3.46 -3.14 -6.21
CA ALA A 76 2.72 -2.39 -5.19
C ALA A 76 3.70 -1.56 -4.34
N ASP A 77 4.20 -0.46 -4.93
CA ASP A 77 5.16 0.46 -4.31
C ASP A 77 4.47 1.70 -3.75
N ALA A 78 5.25 2.61 -3.20
CA ALA A 78 4.76 3.89 -2.69
C ALA A 78 4.24 4.83 -3.80
N ASP A 79 4.70 4.64 -5.03
CA ASP A 79 4.40 5.50 -6.20
C ASP A 79 3.63 4.77 -7.31
N ALA A 80 3.46 3.45 -7.22
CA ALA A 80 2.83 2.67 -8.28
C ALA A 80 2.10 1.42 -7.81
N LEU A 81 1.01 1.09 -8.50
CA LEU A 81 0.33 -0.20 -8.42
C LEU A 81 0.14 -0.74 -9.84
N THR A 82 0.56 -1.98 -10.09
CA THR A 82 0.35 -2.64 -11.38
C THR A 82 -0.28 -4.00 -11.19
N SER A 83 -1.31 -4.28 -11.98
CA SER A 83 -1.90 -5.61 -12.07
C SER A 83 -1.97 -6.10 -13.50
N VAL A 84 -1.92 -7.43 -13.66
CA VAL A 84 -1.99 -8.12 -14.95
C VAL A 84 -3.09 -9.18 -14.93
N LEU A 85 -3.63 -9.48 -16.10
CA LEU A 85 -4.62 -10.52 -16.27
C LEU A 85 -4.04 -11.90 -15.94
N VAL A 86 -4.79 -12.67 -15.15
CA VAL A 86 -4.55 -14.10 -14.89
C VAL A 86 -5.55 -14.95 -15.68
N SER A 87 -6.84 -14.57 -15.63
CA SER A 87 -7.91 -15.26 -16.37
C SER A 87 -9.03 -14.30 -16.72
N GLY A 88 -9.75 -14.60 -17.80
CA GLY A 88 -10.88 -13.77 -18.25
C GLY A 88 -11.11 -13.82 -19.76
N PRO A 89 -12.06 -13.02 -20.27
CA PRO A 89 -12.47 -13.06 -21.67
C PRO A 89 -11.51 -12.31 -22.62
N LEU A 90 -10.54 -11.58 -22.08
CA LEU A 90 -9.56 -10.83 -22.87
C LEU A 90 -8.28 -11.65 -23.06
N PRO A 91 -7.58 -11.52 -24.21
CA PRO A 91 -6.27 -12.14 -24.38
C PRO A 91 -5.22 -11.59 -23.42
N GLU A 92 -5.26 -10.27 -23.19
CA GLU A 92 -4.32 -9.56 -22.31
C GLU A 92 -5.02 -8.37 -21.68
N LEU A 93 -4.66 -8.08 -20.43
CA LEU A 93 -5.02 -6.84 -19.73
C LEU A 93 -3.89 -6.48 -18.75
N ARG A 94 -3.52 -5.21 -18.75
CA ARG A 94 -2.62 -4.62 -17.77
C ARG A 94 -3.22 -3.32 -17.26
N HIS A 95 -3.24 -3.15 -15.96
CA HIS A 95 -3.68 -1.93 -15.31
C HIS A 95 -2.51 -1.33 -14.53
N GLU A 96 -2.23 -0.07 -14.76
CA GLU A 96 -1.17 0.70 -14.12
C GLU A 96 -1.75 1.94 -13.47
N SER A 97 -1.43 2.13 -12.20
CA SER A 97 -1.69 3.34 -11.44
C SER A 97 -0.37 3.95 -11.03
N LEU A 98 -0.15 5.21 -11.35
CA LEU A 98 1.04 5.99 -10.99
C LEU A 98 0.63 7.16 -10.13
N LEU A 99 1.44 7.45 -9.11
CA LEU A 99 1.28 8.58 -8.21
C LEU A 99 2.41 9.58 -8.44
N ALA A 100 2.05 10.86 -8.54
CA ALA A 100 3.01 11.95 -8.63
C ALA A 100 2.68 13.01 -7.59
N GLU A 101 3.70 13.52 -6.92
CA GLU A 101 3.55 14.63 -5.98
C GLU A 101 3.09 15.90 -6.69
N ALA A 102 2.15 16.61 -6.07
CA ALA A 102 1.63 17.89 -6.53
C ALA A 102 1.50 18.87 -5.35
N GLY A 103 2.63 19.15 -4.68
CA GLY A 103 2.70 19.85 -3.41
C GLY A 103 2.09 19.00 -2.29
N PRO A 104 1.12 19.50 -1.49
CA PRO A 104 0.47 18.71 -0.42
C PRO A 104 -0.51 17.67 -0.97
N ARG A 105 -0.71 17.62 -2.28
CA ARG A 105 -1.67 16.76 -2.99
C ARG A 105 -0.95 15.70 -3.81
N THR A 106 -1.73 14.75 -4.32
CA THR A 106 -1.23 13.68 -5.19
C THR A 106 -2.01 13.64 -6.48
N LEU A 107 -1.32 13.60 -7.60
CA LEU A 107 -1.90 13.29 -8.91
C LEU A 107 -1.87 11.78 -9.11
N LEU A 108 -3.07 11.16 -9.15
CA LEU A 108 -3.23 9.77 -9.56
C LEU A 108 -3.45 9.70 -11.06
N ILE A 109 -2.63 8.90 -11.75
CA ILE A 109 -2.74 8.59 -13.18
C ILE A 109 -3.03 7.10 -13.31
N ASP A 110 -4.21 6.78 -13.81
CA ASP A 110 -4.72 5.42 -13.95
C ASP A 110 -4.81 5.04 -15.44
N SER A 111 -4.23 3.93 -15.85
CA SER A 111 -4.13 3.50 -17.25
C SER A 111 -4.45 2.01 -17.38
N VAL A 112 -5.39 1.66 -18.25
CA VAL A 112 -5.69 0.27 -18.60
C VAL A 112 -5.34 0.03 -20.05
N TYR A 113 -4.58 -1.03 -20.26
CA TYR A 113 -4.16 -1.56 -21.56
C TYR A 113 -4.80 -2.93 -21.75
N TRP A 114 -5.40 -3.18 -22.91
CA TRP A 114 -5.97 -4.50 -23.22
C TRP A 114 -5.91 -4.82 -24.69
N THR A 115 -5.93 -6.10 -24.98
CA THR A 115 -6.05 -6.61 -26.35
C THR A 115 -7.48 -7.10 -26.58
N THR A 116 -8.10 -6.68 -27.70
CA THR A 116 -9.45 -7.10 -28.04
C THR A 116 -9.46 -8.41 -28.81
N PRO A 117 -10.32 -9.40 -28.43
CA PRO A 117 -10.55 -10.59 -29.23
C PRO A 117 -11.40 -10.27 -30.47
N PHE A 118 -11.58 -11.25 -31.37
CA PHE A 118 -12.50 -11.21 -32.53
C PHE A 118 -12.15 -10.19 -33.63
N GLY A 119 -10.89 -9.80 -33.78
CA GLY A 119 -10.41 -8.99 -34.91
C GLY A 119 -11.18 -7.69 -35.16
N PRO A 120 -11.66 -7.41 -36.41
CA PRO A 120 -12.34 -6.15 -36.73
C PRO A 120 -13.64 -5.91 -35.97
N LEU A 121 -14.42 -6.96 -35.67
CA LEU A 121 -15.69 -6.87 -34.93
C LEU A 121 -15.40 -6.51 -33.45
N GLY A 122 -14.42 -7.15 -32.83
CA GLY A 122 -14.00 -6.80 -31.47
C GLY A 122 -13.50 -5.36 -31.37
N ARG A 123 -12.80 -4.91 -32.41
CA ARG A 123 -12.31 -3.53 -32.49
C ARG A 123 -13.43 -2.48 -32.58
N LEU A 124 -14.48 -2.77 -33.33
CA LEU A 124 -15.66 -1.90 -33.40
C LEU A 124 -16.39 -1.82 -32.07
N ALA A 125 -16.63 -2.97 -31.43
CA ALA A 125 -17.22 -3.04 -30.08
C ALA A 125 -16.39 -2.31 -29.02
N ASP A 126 -15.07 -2.41 -29.11
CA ASP A 126 -14.14 -1.70 -28.22
C ASP A 126 -14.25 -0.18 -28.37
N ILE A 127 -14.22 0.34 -29.58
CA ILE A 127 -14.30 1.78 -29.85
C ILE A 127 -15.65 2.36 -29.38
N THR A 128 -16.73 1.63 -29.52
CA THR A 128 -18.09 2.11 -29.23
C THR A 128 -18.47 1.97 -27.76
N LEU A 129 -18.19 0.83 -27.16
CA LEU A 129 -18.64 0.48 -25.80
C LEU A 129 -17.48 0.23 -24.83
N GLY A 130 -16.46 -0.52 -25.23
CA GLY A 130 -15.38 -0.95 -24.36
C GLY A 130 -14.64 0.21 -23.72
N ARG A 131 -14.17 1.16 -24.52
CA ARG A 131 -13.44 2.34 -24.03
C ARG A 131 -14.29 3.26 -23.14
N ARG A 132 -15.60 3.36 -23.41
CA ARG A 132 -16.52 4.14 -22.57
C ARG A 132 -16.69 3.48 -21.22
N PHE A 133 -16.87 2.16 -21.21
CA PHE A 133 -16.99 1.38 -19.99
C PHE A 133 -15.71 1.47 -19.15
N VAL A 134 -14.53 1.21 -19.73
CA VAL A 134 -13.24 1.32 -19.02
C VAL A 134 -13.03 2.74 -18.47
N ARG A 135 -13.39 3.79 -19.23
CA ARG A 135 -13.31 5.16 -18.73
C ARG A 135 -14.20 5.41 -17.51
N ALA A 136 -15.42 4.86 -17.52
CA ALA A 136 -16.32 4.95 -16.37
C ALA A 136 -15.76 4.20 -15.14
N VAL A 137 -15.18 3.01 -15.36
CA VAL A 137 -14.53 2.22 -14.31
C VAL A 137 -13.36 3.00 -13.69
N LEU A 138 -12.48 3.57 -14.50
CA LEU A 138 -11.35 4.37 -13.99
C LEU A 138 -11.81 5.62 -13.21
N ALA A 139 -12.85 6.30 -13.72
CA ALA A 139 -13.41 7.47 -13.04
C ALA A 139 -14.01 7.09 -11.66
N ALA A 140 -14.78 6.01 -11.60
CA ALA A 140 -15.36 5.51 -10.35
C ALA A 140 -14.27 5.08 -9.35
N ARG A 141 -13.22 4.39 -9.84
CA ARG A 141 -12.07 3.98 -9.02
C ARG A 141 -11.31 5.18 -8.46
N ILE A 142 -11.00 6.18 -9.28
CA ILE A 142 -10.33 7.42 -8.82
C ILE A 142 -11.18 8.12 -7.76
N ALA A 143 -12.51 8.17 -7.93
CA ALA A 143 -13.42 8.75 -6.93
C ALA A 143 -13.36 7.99 -5.59
N ALA A 144 -13.38 6.65 -5.63
CA ALA A 144 -13.29 5.82 -4.44
C ALA A 144 -11.93 5.97 -3.72
N VAL A 145 -10.83 5.99 -4.48
CA VAL A 145 -9.49 6.25 -3.93
C VAL A 145 -9.42 7.62 -3.26
N ARG A 146 -9.99 8.66 -3.93
CA ARG A 146 -10.03 10.02 -3.39
C ARG A 146 -10.77 10.07 -2.06
N GLU A 147 -12.02 9.57 -2.02
CA GLU A 147 -12.84 9.56 -0.82
C GLU A 147 -12.11 8.90 0.35
N LEU A 148 -11.52 7.73 0.09
CA LEU A 148 -10.81 6.97 1.10
C LEU A 148 -9.53 7.68 1.58
N ALA A 149 -8.68 8.13 0.66
CA ALA A 149 -7.42 8.81 0.97
C ALA A 149 -7.65 10.13 1.74
N GLU A 150 -8.60 10.95 1.30
CA GLU A 150 -8.93 12.21 1.96
C GLU A 150 -9.55 12.01 3.35
N SER A 151 -10.28 10.90 3.55
CA SER A 151 -10.78 10.53 4.87
C SER A 151 -9.63 10.10 5.79
N TRP A 152 -8.65 9.38 5.26
CA TRP A 152 -7.49 8.89 6.01
C TRP A 152 -6.48 9.98 6.33
N ALA A 153 -6.27 10.94 5.44
CA ALA A 153 -5.35 12.06 5.66
C ALA A 153 -5.67 12.89 6.94
N ARG A 154 -6.89 12.74 7.47
CA ARG A 154 -7.33 13.39 8.71
C ARG A 154 -7.24 12.52 9.97
N ARG A 155 -6.77 11.28 9.85
CA ARG A 155 -6.67 10.35 10.97
C ARG A 155 -5.45 10.65 11.84
N PRO A 156 -5.52 10.39 13.16
CA PRO A 156 -4.34 10.41 14.00
C PRO A 156 -3.27 9.42 13.50
N VAL A 157 -2.01 9.79 13.67
CA VAL A 157 -0.87 9.01 13.21
C VAL A 157 -0.21 8.26 14.38
N VAL A 158 0.17 7.03 14.09
CA VAL A 158 1.16 6.25 14.84
C VAL A 158 2.42 6.22 13.99
N VAL A 159 3.55 6.64 14.53
CA VAL A 159 4.84 6.52 13.84
C VAL A 159 5.46 5.16 14.15
N GLY A 160 6.04 4.53 13.13
CA GLY A 160 7.00 3.46 13.29
C GLY A 160 8.36 3.91 12.77
N THR A 161 9.44 3.38 13.29
CA THR A 161 10.79 3.83 12.98
C THR A 161 11.62 2.70 12.38
N ALA A 162 11.96 2.81 11.10
CA ALA A 162 12.92 1.95 10.44
C ALA A 162 14.34 2.47 10.71
N ILE A 163 14.95 2.02 11.82
CA ILE A 163 16.35 2.32 12.15
C ILE A 163 17.23 1.38 11.35
N VAL A 164 18.06 1.93 10.46
CA VAL A 164 19.02 1.16 9.66
C VAL A 164 20.44 1.38 10.15
N HIS A 165 21.16 0.30 10.41
CA HIS A 165 22.55 0.33 10.78
C HIS A 165 23.31 -0.85 10.16
N LYS A 166 24.42 -0.58 9.45
CA LYS A 166 25.26 -1.60 8.78
C LYS A 166 24.44 -2.56 7.88
N GLY A 167 23.44 -2.03 7.15
CA GLY A 167 22.62 -2.83 6.25
C GLY A 167 21.55 -3.71 6.95
N GLN A 168 21.33 -3.52 8.25
CA GLN A 168 20.33 -4.23 9.03
C GLN A 168 19.27 -3.28 9.58
N LEU A 169 18.05 -3.79 9.76
CA LEU A 169 16.90 -3.11 10.34
C LEU A 169 16.74 -3.50 11.80
N LEU A 170 16.50 -2.52 12.69
CA LEU A 170 16.15 -2.82 14.07
C LEU A 170 14.67 -3.19 14.15
N ALA A 171 14.39 -4.36 14.72
CA ALA A 171 13.05 -4.83 15.07
C ALA A 171 12.98 -5.09 16.58
N GLN A 172 11.77 -4.93 17.14
CA GLN A 172 11.50 -5.22 18.54
C GLN A 172 10.36 -6.21 18.70
N ARG A 173 10.41 -7.02 19.75
CA ARG A 173 9.45 -8.08 20.03
C ARG A 173 8.54 -7.69 21.17
N ARG A 174 7.24 -7.66 20.89
CA ARG A 174 6.21 -7.24 21.86
C ARG A 174 6.15 -8.11 23.11
N ARG A 175 5.99 -7.46 24.24
CA ARG A 175 5.73 -8.12 25.52
C ARG A 175 4.23 -8.29 25.78
N TYR A 176 3.41 -7.31 25.43
CA TYR A 176 1.96 -7.24 25.64
C TYR A 176 1.30 -6.33 24.58
N PRO A 177 -0.04 -6.33 24.39
CA PRO A 177 -1.03 -7.21 25.03
C PRO A 177 -0.98 -8.65 24.53
N ALA A 178 -1.60 -9.57 25.26
CA ALA A 178 -1.55 -11.00 25.00
C ALA A 178 -1.84 -11.46 23.56
N PRO A 179 -2.78 -10.87 22.79
CA PRO A 179 -3.01 -11.30 21.40
C PRO A 179 -1.80 -11.10 20.49
N ASP A 180 -0.97 -10.06 20.77
CA ASP A 180 0.17 -9.67 19.94
C ASP A 180 1.52 -9.97 20.62
N ALA A 181 1.51 -10.52 21.82
CA ALA A 181 2.73 -10.84 22.56
C ALA A 181 3.58 -11.87 21.82
N GLY A 182 4.87 -11.58 21.69
CA GLY A 182 5.82 -12.41 20.96
C GLY A 182 5.97 -12.11 19.49
N ARG A 183 5.10 -11.28 18.91
CA ARG A 183 5.21 -10.81 17.52
C ARG A 183 6.19 -9.63 17.43
N TRP A 184 6.68 -9.40 16.23
CA TRP A 184 7.66 -8.36 15.92
C TRP A 184 6.99 -7.11 15.33
N GLU A 185 7.57 -5.95 15.64
CA GLU A 185 7.15 -4.66 15.14
C GLU A 185 8.36 -3.71 15.01
N LEU A 186 8.15 -2.59 14.35
CA LEU A 186 9.11 -1.49 14.37
C LEU A 186 8.92 -0.67 15.66
N PRO A 187 10.00 -0.08 16.23
CA PRO A 187 9.88 0.88 17.33
C PRO A 187 8.97 2.03 16.98
N GLY A 188 8.12 2.49 17.92
CA GLY A 188 7.24 3.61 17.65
C GLY A 188 5.97 3.63 18.47
N GLY A 189 5.22 4.73 18.30
CA GLY A 189 4.00 4.96 19.02
C GLY A 189 3.18 6.14 18.49
N ARG A 190 2.26 6.66 19.29
CA ARG A 190 1.35 7.73 18.88
C ARG A 190 2.05 9.07 18.83
N VAL A 191 1.72 9.86 17.82
CA VAL A 191 2.07 11.29 17.82
C VAL A 191 1.20 12.00 18.88
N GLU A 192 1.84 12.70 19.82
CA GLU A 192 1.17 13.39 20.91
C GLU A 192 0.66 14.78 20.48
N PRO A 193 -0.32 15.36 21.21
CA PRO A 193 -0.81 16.70 20.92
C PRO A 193 0.30 17.76 20.98
N GLY A 194 0.50 18.48 19.87
CA GLY A 194 1.53 19.52 19.75
C GLY A 194 2.90 19.02 19.32
N GLU A 195 3.05 17.74 19.10
CA GLU A 195 4.25 17.08 18.58
C GLU A 195 4.13 16.87 17.06
N ASP A 196 5.23 16.98 16.33
CA ASP A 196 5.29 16.52 14.94
C ASP A 196 5.80 15.06 14.85
N GLU A 197 5.63 14.44 13.68
CA GLU A 197 6.02 13.03 13.49
C GLU A 197 7.53 12.79 13.73
N PRO A 198 8.47 13.63 13.24
CA PRO A 198 9.89 13.48 13.56
C PRO A 198 10.21 13.56 15.05
N ALA A 199 9.53 14.42 15.81
CA ALA A 199 9.71 14.52 17.25
C ALA A 199 9.19 13.25 17.96
N ALA A 200 8.02 12.73 17.55
CA ALA A 200 7.50 11.46 18.04
C ALA A 200 8.47 10.30 17.79
N VAL A 201 9.09 10.22 16.61
CA VAL A 201 10.11 9.19 16.28
C VAL A 201 11.28 9.26 17.27
N VAL A 202 11.79 10.45 17.56
CA VAL A 202 12.92 10.62 18.51
C VAL A 202 12.51 10.24 19.92
N ARG A 203 11.33 10.69 20.39
CA ARG A 203 10.81 10.39 21.73
C ARG A 203 10.60 8.90 21.92
N GLU A 204 9.90 8.23 21.01
CA GLU A 204 9.62 6.79 21.10
C GLU A 204 10.90 5.94 21.08
N CYS A 205 11.87 6.27 20.23
CA CYS A 205 13.14 5.55 20.22
C CYS A 205 13.93 5.73 21.52
N ARG A 206 13.83 6.90 22.18
CA ARG A 206 14.45 7.12 23.49
C ARG A 206 13.73 6.30 24.58
N GLU A 207 12.41 6.30 24.58
CA GLU A 207 11.59 5.60 25.59
C GLU A 207 11.70 4.08 25.47
N GLU A 208 11.57 3.54 24.26
CA GLU A 208 11.54 2.09 24.01
C GLU A 208 12.92 1.43 23.91
N LEU A 209 13.95 2.18 23.43
CA LEU A 209 15.24 1.61 23.04
C LEU A 209 16.44 2.23 23.78
N ASP A 210 16.26 3.35 24.51
CA ASP A 210 17.31 4.13 25.16
C ASP A 210 18.40 4.61 24.17
N VAL A 211 17.98 5.03 22.95
CA VAL A 211 18.87 5.58 21.93
C VAL A 211 18.33 6.89 21.35
N GLU A 212 19.26 7.75 20.91
CA GLU A 212 18.95 8.94 20.13
C GLU A 212 19.03 8.62 18.64
N VAL A 213 18.00 9.03 17.90
CA VAL A 213 17.94 8.85 16.45
C VAL A 213 17.76 10.18 15.73
N ARG A 214 18.16 10.21 14.47
CA ARG A 214 17.92 11.31 13.53
C ARG A 214 16.99 10.79 12.43
N PRO A 215 15.72 11.25 12.36
CA PRO A 215 14.85 10.94 11.24
C PRO A 215 15.46 11.42 9.91
N THR A 216 15.42 10.57 8.87
CA THR A 216 16.04 10.82 7.57
C THR A 216 15.04 10.87 6.43
N GLY A 217 13.83 10.34 6.59
CA GLY A 217 12.81 10.32 5.56
C GLY A 217 11.66 9.38 5.92
N ARG A 218 11.03 8.83 4.90
CA ARG A 218 9.90 7.91 5.02
C ARG A 218 10.10 6.70 4.12
N VAL A 219 9.48 5.57 4.48
CA VAL A 219 9.51 4.34 3.69
C VAL A 219 8.11 3.71 3.61
N GLY A 220 7.80 3.17 2.43
CA GLY A 220 6.53 2.49 2.18
C GLY A 220 5.32 3.42 2.10
N THR A 221 4.16 2.85 2.27
CA THR A 221 2.86 3.52 2.28
C THR A 221 2.33 3.62 3.71
N ASP A 222 1.37 4.52 3.95
CA ASP A 222 0.62 4.50 5.21
C ASP A 222 -0.17 3.19 5.35
N VAL A 223 -0.34 2.69 6.57
CA VAL A 223 -1.13 1.48 6.84
C VAL A 223 -2.30 1.82 7.76
N PRO A 224 -3.55 1.63 7.32
CA PRO A 224 -4.72 1.87 8.16
C PRO A 224 -4.77 0.82 9.28
N LEU A 225 -4.90 1.30 10.52
CA LEU A 225 -5.04 0.46 11.70
C LEU A 225 -6.51 0.26 12.07
N ASN A 226 -6.82 -0.88 12.71
CA ASN A 226 -8.19 -1.23 13.12
C ASN A 226 -8.80 -0.26 14.15
N ASN A 227 -7.96 0.49 14.86
CA ASN A 227 -8.37 1.52 15.84
C ASN A 227 -8.65 2.89 15.22
N GLY A 228 -8.68 3.00 13.88
CA GLY A 228 -8.98 4.23 13.16
C GLY A 228 -7.79 5.17 12.98
N MET A 229 -6.58 4.79 13.39
CA MET A 229 -5.33 5.53 13.15
C MET A 229 -4.63 5.08 11.85
N LEU A 230 -3.55 5.79 11.48
CA LEU A 230 -2.64 5.40 10.42
C LEU A 230 -1.25 5.11 10.99
N LEU A 231 -0.69 3.95 10.67
CA LEU A 231 0.74 3.69 10.87
C LEU A 231 1.54 4.31 9.72
N ARG A 232 2.58 5.04 10.07
CA ARG A 232 3.45 5.76 9.15
C ARG A 232 4.91 5.51 9.50
N ILE A 233 5.68 4.94 8.57
CA ILE A 233 7.05 4.55 8.85
C ILE A 233 8.02 5.64 8.43
N HIS A 234 8.82 6.09 9.41
CA HIS A 234 9.95 6.98 9.19
C HIS A 234 11.26 6.18 9.18
N THR A 235 12.17 6.56 8.29
CA THR A 235 13.55 6.08 8.33
C THR A 235 14.35 6.92 9.30
N ALA A 236 15.26 6.30 10.03
CA ALA A 236 16.15 6.99 10.97
C ALA A 236 17.52 6.33 11.06
N GLU A 237 18.50 7.11 11.47
CA GLU A 237 19.86 6.69 11.78
C GLU A 237 20.16 6.92 13.26
N LEU A 238 20.98 6.08 13.87
CA LEU A 238 21.51 6.33 15.21
C LEU A 238 22.38 7.60 15.21
N VAL A 239 22.16 8.52 16.15
CA VAL A 239 23.02 9.71 16.33
C VAL A 239 24.43 9.29 16.72
N ASP A 240 24.56 8.32 17.64
CA ASP A 240 25.80 7.64 17.94
C ASP A 240 25.80 6.23 17.30
N PRO A 241 26.59 5.99 16.24
CA PRO A 241 26.67 4.68 15.59
C PRO A 241 27.21 3.56 16.48
N SER A 242 27.78 3.88 17.65
CA SER A 242 28.26 2.90 18.65
C SER A 242 27.18 2.57 19.70
N ALA A 243 26.07 3.29 19.72
CA ALA A 243 24.99 3.04 20.67
C ALA A 243 24.42 1.62 20.51
N ALA A 244 24.12 0.99 21.63
CA ALA A 244 23.53 -0.35 21.68
C ALA A 244 22.05 -0.23 22.11
N PRO A 245 21.07 -0.30 21.18
CA PRO A 245 19.66 -0.29 21.53
C PRO A 245 19.31 -1.39 22.53
N ARG A 246 18.46 -1.07 23.51
CA ARG A 246 18.04 -1.99 24.57
C ARG A 246 16.51 -2.09 24.58
N ALA A 247 15.99 -3.28 24.80
CA ALA A 247 14.55 -3.48 25.00
C ALA A 247 14.14 -2.92 26.38
N VAL A 248 13.64 -1.69 26.43
CA VAL A 248 13.16 -1.06 27.68
C VAL A 248 11.75 -1.53 27.99
N GLU A 249 10.85 -1.40 27.03
CA GLU A 249 9.43 -1.77 27.18
C GLU A 249 9.08 -3.12 26.53
N HIS A 250 9.92 -3.60 25.63
CA HIS A 250 9.72 -4.80 24.84
C HIS A 250 10.43 -6.01 25.43
N HIS A 251 10.22 -7.17 24.85
CA HIS A 251 10.84 -8.42 25.30
C HIS A 251 12.27 -8.57 24.77
N GLU A 252 12.50 -8.13 23.52
CA GLU A 252 13.74 -8.33 22.77
C GLU A 252 13.85 -7.24 21.71
N VAL A 253 15.09 -6.86 21.38
CA VAL A 253 15.42 -6.10 20.17
C VAL A 253 16.43 -6.89 19.35
N ARG A 254 16.36 -6.78 18.03
CA ARG A 254 17.20 -7.53 17.09
C ARG A 254 17.52 -6.70 15.85
N TRP A 255 18.76 -6.74 15.42
CA TRP A 255 19.16 -6.32 14.09
C TRP A 255 18.88 -7.44 13.09
N VAL A 256 18.17 -7.15 12.02
CA VAL A 256 17.62 -8.12 11.05
C VAL A 256 18.13 -7.77 9.66
N ALA A 257 18.74 -8.72 8.98
CA ALA A 257 19.19 -8.57 7.60
C ALA A 257 18.00 -8.65 6.62
N ALA A 258 18.18 -8.13 5.40
CA ALA A 258 17.13 -8.08 4.40
C ALA A 258 16.54 -9.46 4.05
N GLU A 259 17.37 -10.50 4.01
CA GLU A 259 16.99 -11.90 3.75
C GLU A 259 16.13 -12.49 4.86
N ASP A 260 16.35 -12.08 6.12
CA ASP A 260 15.71 -12.66 7.31
C ASP A 260 14.39 -11.95 7.68
N LEU A 261 14.04 -10.85 7.01
CA LEU A 261 12.82 -10.08 7.33
C LEU A 261 11.54 -10.91 7.24
N ASN A 262 11.47 -11.88 6.34
CA ASN A 262 10.29 -12.74 6.18
C ASN A 262 10.18 -13.83 7.27
N ASP A 263 11.26 -14.10 8.01
CA ASP A 263 11.29 -15.16 9.03
C ASP A 263 10.73 -14.68 10.36
N LEU A 264 10.50 -13.38 10.50
CA LEU A 264 9.89 -12.80 11.68
C LEU A 264 8.36 -12.86 11.61
N ASP A 265 7.72 -13.22 12.73
CA ASP A 265 6.27 -13.11 12.92
C ASP A 265 5.88 -11.64 13.20
N TRP A 266 5.83 -10.84 12.15
CA TRP A 266 5.47 -9.43 12.23
C TRP A 266 4.02 -9.22 12.62
N LEU A 267 3.72 -8.10 13.30
CA LEU A 267 2.35 -7.59 13.37
C LEU A 267 1.79 -7.39 11.96
N ASP A 268 0.49 -7.58 11.78
CA ASP A 268 -0.16 -7.53 10.46
C ASP A 268 0.11 -6.19 9.73
N ALA A 269 0.16 -5.08 10.48
CA ALA A 269 0.44 -3.77 9.93
C ALA A 269 1.89 -3.62 9.43
N ASP A 270 2.86 -4.17 10.16
CA ASP A 270 4.27 -4.13 9.78
C ASP A 270 4.58 -5.13 8.66
N HIS A 271 3.92 -6.30 8.69
CA HIS A 271 4.08 -7.33 7.65
C HIS A 271 3.81 -6.80 6.24
N VAL A 272 2.81 -5.93 6.08
CA VAL A 272 2.48 -5.29 4.79
C VAL A 272 3.63 -4.46 4.23
N LEU A 273 4.53 -3.99 5.10
CA LEU A 273 5.65 -3.10 4.76
C LEU A 273 6.97 -3.85 4.54
N VAL A 274 7.04 -5.15 4.82
CA VAL A 274 8.28 -5.96 4.73
C VAL A 274 8.96 -5.83 3.37
N HIS A 275 8.18 -5.79 2.27
CA HIS A 275 8.75 -5.58 0.94
C HIS A 275 9.46 -4.22 0.82
N SER A 276 8.82 -3.14 1.26
CA SER A 276 9.41 -1.79 1.24
C SER A 276 10.61 -1.66 2.18
N LEU A 277 10.59 -2.35 3.33
CA LEU A 277 11.70 -2.40 4.27
C LEU A 277 12.90 -3.16 3.69
N ARG A 278 12.64 -4.26 2.96
CA ARG A 278 13.70 -4.98 2.23
C ARG A 278 14.34 -4.11 1.16
N ASP A 279 13.54 -3.42 0.36
CA ASP A 279 14.04 -2.50 -0.66
C ASP A 279 14.87 -1.37 -0.04
N LEU A 280 14.50 -0.88 1.15
CA LEU A 280 15.27 0.11 1.89
C LEU A 280 16.69 -0.41 2.24
N LEU A 281 16.79 -1.68 2.67
CA LEU A 281 18.08 -2.29 3.06
C LEU A 281 18.95 -2.68 1.88
N THR A 282 18.38 -2.83 0.68
CA THR A 282 19.10 -3.26 -0.53
C THR A 282 19.40 -2.11 -1.51
N ARG A 283 18.99 -0.90 -1.18
CA ARG A 283 19.37 0.31 -1.95
C ARG A 283 20.80 0.71 -1.55
N ASP A 284 21.72 0.59 -2.51
CA ASP A 284 23.08 1.14 -2.43
C ASP A 284 23.09 2.68 -2.49
#